data_7bd567b30a103a2e6e8c458bd8755f49
#
_entry.id   7bd567b30a103a2e6e8c458bd8755f49
#
_cell.length_a   1.000
_cell.length_b   1.000
_cell.length_c   1.000
_cell.angle_alpha   90.00
_cell.angle_beta   90.00
_cell.angle_gamma   90.00
#
_symmetry.space_group_name_H-M   'P 1'
#
loop_
_entity.id
_entity.type
_entity.pdbx_description
1 polymer ?
#
loop_
_entity_poly.entity_id
_entity_poly.type
_entity_poly.pdbx_seq_one_letter_code
_entity_poly.pdbx_strand_id
1 'polypeptide(L)'
;MYTVGKIDREIYKCITEDIRTDEVIITDNQIQHIKHRNPNDYERFSGYFGKIISQPDYIIETSKPNTALILKEIITEKERFKTVLRLVTSADNKEYKNSAITFMKIDEKEWNRLLRNKRILYKKE
;
A
#
# COMPACT_ATOMS: atom_id res chain seq x y z
N MET A 1 13.76 9.10 -6.35
CA MET A 1 12.77 8.04 -6.62
C MET A 1 13.36 6.70 -6.27
N TYR A 2 12.64 5.91 -5.48
CA TYR A 2 13.14 4.65 -4.95
C TYR A 2 12.18 3.52 -5.25
N THR A 3 12.71 2.34 -5.57
CA THR A 3 11.89 1.13 -5.74
C THR A 3 11.57 0.57 -4.35
N VAL A 4 10.27 0.40 -4.09
CA VAL A 4 9.79 -0.17 -2.83
C VAL A 4 9.77 -1.70 -2.90
N GLY A 5 9.35 -2.24 -4.05
CA GLY A 5 9.20 -3.66 -4.28
C GLY A 5 8.29 -3.94 -5.44
N LYS A 6 7.72 -5.14 -5.45
CA LYS A 6 6.81 -5.57 -6.52
C LYS A 6 5.50 -6.07 -5.93
N ILE A 7 4.42 -5.84 -6.66
CA ILE A 7 3.11 -6.39 -6.31
C ILE A 7 2.90 -7.74 -7.02
N ASP A 8 1.99 -8.53 -6.46
CA ASP A 8 1.50 -9.75 -7.10
C ASP A 8 0.20 -9.39 -7.84
N ARG A 9 0.22 -9.42 -9.17
CA ARG A 9 -0.95 -9.05 -9.98
C ARG A 9 -2.17 -9.90 -9.69
N GLU A 10 -1.99 -11.16 -9.33
CA GLU A 10 -3.10 -12.03 -8.99
C GLU A 10 -3.86 -11.52 -7.77
N ILE A 11 -3.15 -10.94 -6.82
CA ILE A 11 -3.76 -10.33 -5.64
C ILE A 11 -4.42 -9.01 -6.00
N TYR A 12 -3.73 -8.16 -6.77
CA TYR A 12 -4.19 -6.79 -7.04
C TYR A 12 -5.20 -6.67 -8.18
N LYS A 13 -5.51 -7.78 -8.87
CA LYS A 13 -6.57 -7.75 -9.89
C LYS A 13 -7.94 -7.40 -9.32
N CYS A 14 -8.11 -7.49 -8.00
CA CYS A 14 -9.34 -7.05 -7.34
C CYS A 14 -9.55 -5.53 -7.48
N ILE A 15 -8.49 -4.78 -7.75
CA ILE A 15 -8.57 -3.33 -8.01
C ILE A 15 -8.77 -3.08 -9.50
N THR A 16 -7.90 -3.65 -10.33
CA THR A 16 -7.99 -3.56 -11.79
C THR A 16 -7.17 -4.69 -12.41
N GLU A 17 -7.64 -5.22 -13.52
CA GLU A 17 -6.87 -6.20 -14.28
C GLU A 17 -5.87 -5.52 -15.21
N ASP A 18 -6.03 -4.23 -15.46
CA ASP A 18 -5.17 -3.45 -16.35
C ASP A 18 -4.00 -2.85 -15.57
N ILE A 19 -3.07 -3.72 -15.14
CA ILE A 19 -1.86 -3.31 -14.42
C ILE A 19 -0.67 -3.41 -15.36
N ARG A 20 0.00 -2.28 -15.63
CA ARG A 20 1.09 -2.23 -16.60
C ARG A 20 2.40 -2.79 -16.10
N THR A 21 2.67 -2.69 -14.80
CA THR A 21 3.94 -3.12 -14.23
C THR A 21 3.72 -3.61 -12.79
N ASP A 22 4.59 -4.50 -12.36
CA ASP A 22 4.58 -4.97 -10.96
C ASP A 22 5.35 -4.04 -10.05
N GLU A 23 6.22 -3.21 -10.61
CA GLU A 23 7.13 -2.38 -9.82
C GLU A 23 6.38 -1.25 -9.11
N VAL A 24 6.73 -1.07 -7.83
CA VAL A 24 6.20 0.01 -7.00
C VAL A 24 7.33 0.92 -6.57
N ILE A 25 7.15 2.21 -6.75
CA ILE A 25 8.14 3.22 -6.36
C ILE A 25 7.56 4.15 -5.30
N ILE A 26 8.45 4.89 -4.66
CA ILE A 26 8.07 6.01 -3.80
C ILE A 26 8.97 7.20 -4.16
N THR A 27 8.39 8.39 -4.20
CA THR A 27 9.14 9.60 -4.53
C THR A 27 9.71 10.24 -3.26
N ASP A 28 10.71 11.12 -3.44
CA ASP A 28 11.29 11.86 -2.33
C ASP A 28 10.24 12.70 -1.61
N ASN A 29 9.34 13.35 -2.36
CA ASN A 29 8.27 14.14 -1.77
C ASN A 29 7.35 13.29 -0.89
N GLN A 30 7.02 12.10 -1.33
CA GLN A 30 6.18 11.20 -0.56
C GLN A 30 6.88 10.72 0.71
N ILE A 31 8.16 10.41 0.62
CA ILE A 31 8.96 10.04 1.79
C ILE A 31 8.97 11.17 2.81
N GLN A 32 9.21 12.40 2.37
CA GLN A 32 9.22 13.56 3.26
C GLN A 32 7.85 13.79 3.91
N HIS A 33 6.79 13.61 3.13
CA HIS A 33 5.43 13.73 3.65
C HIS A 33 5.13 12.67 4.73
N ILE A 34 5.55 11.43 4.49
CA ILE A 34 5.40 10.35 5.47
C ILE A 34 6.17 10.65 6.74
N LYS A 35 7.41 11.10 6.61
CA LYS A 35 8.27 11.44 7.75
C LYS A 35 7.71 12.60 8.56
N HIS A 36 7.11 13.58 7.88
CA HIS A 36 6.52 14.74 8.54
C HIS A 36 5.30 14.34 9.37
N ARG A 37 4.44 13.48 8.82
CA ARG A 37 3.21 13.07 9.49
C ARG A 37 3.44 12.03 10.58
N ASN A 38 4.42 11.15 10.39
CA ASN A 38 4.70 10.04 11.30
C ASN A 38 6.20 9.96 11.53
N PRO A 39 6.77 10.89 12.34
CA PRO A 39 8.21 10.87 12.61
C PRO A 39 8.68 9.52 13.14
N ASN A 40 9.80 9.05 12.63
CA ASN A 40 10.46 7.80 12.98
C ASN A 40 9.81 6.51 12.44
N ASP A 41 8.54 6.55 12.01
CA ASP A 41 7.89 5.34 11.51
C ASP A 41 8.52 4.87 10.20
N TYR A 42 8.84 5.80 9.29
CA TYR A 42 9.46 5.43 8.03
C TYR A 42 10.84 4.79 8.24
N GLU A 43 11.70 5.44 9.03
CA GLU A 43 13.04 4.91 9.31
C GLU A 43 12.98 3.57 10.02
N ARG A 44 12.06 3.43 10.94
CA ARG A 44 11.95 2.21 11.76
C ARG A 44 11.37 1.03 10.98
N PHE A 45 10.38 1.28 10.11
CA PHE A 45 9.60 0.22 9.50
C PHE A 45 9.70 0.13 7.98
N SER A 46 10.46 1.02 7.32
CA SER A 46 10.56 0.99 5.86
C SER A 46 11.06 -0.33 5.29
N GLY A 47 11.84 -1.08 6.08
CA GLY A 47 12.31 -2.41 5.67
C GLY A 47 11.19 -3.43 5.45
N TYR A 48 10.01 -3.19 6.00
CA TYR A 48 8.85 -4.06 5.81
C TYR A 48 7.97 -3.65 4.63
N PHE A 49 8.24 -2.51 4.02
CA PHE A 49 7.37 -1.94 3.00
C PHE A 49 7.17 -2.88 1.81
N GLY A 50 8.26 -3.47 1.32
CA GLY A 50 8.19 -4.44 0.23
C GLY A 50 7.29 -5.64 0.55
N LYS A 51 7.38 -6.16 1.76
CA LYS A 51 6.54 -7.27 2.22
C LYS A 51 5.07 -6.85 2.32
N ILE A 52 4.82 -5.64 2.82
CA ILE A 52 3.46 -5.12 2.96
C ILE A 52 2.75 -5.09 1.62
N ILE A 53 3.42 -4.57 0.58
CA ILE A 53 2.80 -4.45 -0.74
C ILE A 53 2.73 -5.77 -1.49
N SER A 54 3.68 -6.69 -1.28
CA SER A 54 3.69 -7.96 -1.99
C SER A 54 2.79 -9.02 -1.34
N GLN A 55 2.56 -8.91 -0.03
CA GLN A 55 1.79 -9.90 0.74
C GLN A 55 0.79 -9.22 1.67
N PRO A 56 -0.15 -8.44 1.13
CA PRO A 56 -1.13 -7.74 1.98
C PRO A 56 -2.02 -8.74 2.73
N ASP A 57 -2.47 -8.36 3.92
CA ASP A 57 -3.48 -9.14 4.63
C ASP A 57 -4.87 -8.78 4.11
N TYR A 58 -5.10 -7.50 3.80
CA TYR A 58 -6.36 -7.01 3.23
C TYR A 58 -6.08 -5.94 2.19
N ILE A 59 -6.93 -5.92 1.16
CA ILE A 59 -7.03 -4.78 0.26
C ILE A 59 -8.45 -4.26 0.35
N ILE A 60 -8.58 -2.98 0.58
CA ILE A 60 -9.86 -2.31 0.83
C ILE A 60 -10.13 -1.29 -0.27
N GLU A 61 -11.41 -1.17 -0.63
CA GLU A 61 -11.87 -0.21 -1.62
C GLU A 61 -11.64 1.23 -1.15
N THR A 62 -11.23 2.09 -2.09
CA THR A 62 -11.14 3.53 -1.85
C THR A 62 -12.08 4.26 -2.82
N SER A 63 -12.30 5.55 -2.57
CA SER A 63 -13.10 6.38 -3.46
C SER A 63 -12.40 6.74 -4.76
N LYS A 64 -11.10 6.47 -4.87
CA LYS A 64 -10.29 6.81 -6.06
C LYS A 64 -10.09 5.58 -6.94
N PRO A 65 -10.22 5.72 -8.27
CA PRO A 65 -9.99 4.60 -9.17
C PRO A 65 -8.53 4.14 -9.14
N ASN A 66 -8.32 2.87 -9.41
CA ASN A 66 -6.97 2.26 -9.52
C ASN A 66 -6.11 2.50 -8.28
N THR A 67 -6.74 2.60 -7.12
CA THR A 67 -6.07 2.90 -5.85
C THR A 67 -6.44 1.84 -4.83
N ALA A 68 -5.43 1.26 -4.19
CA ALA A 68 -5.60 0.20 -3.21
C ALA A 68 -5.23 0.72 -1.82
N LEU A 69 -6.10 0.47 -0.85
CA LEU A 69 -5.78 0.67 0.56
C LEU A 69 -5.40 -0.69 1.13
N ILE A 70 -4.16 -0.83 1.53
CA ILE A 70 -3.57 -2.09 1.97
C ILE A 70 -3.42 -2.11 3.46
N LEU A 71 -3.83 -3.21 4.09
CA LEU A 71 -3.61 -3.46 5.51
C LEU A 71 -2.70 -4.66 5.67
N LYS A 72 -1.73 -4.54 6.55
CA LYS A 72 -0.80 -5.63 6.87
C LYS A 72 -0.37 -5.58 8.32
N GLU A 73 -0.43 -6.72 8.98
CA GLU A 73 0.14 -6.90 10.32
C GLU A 73 1.51 -7.56 10.20
N ILE A 74 2.51 -6.95 10.81
CA ILE A 74 3.85 -7.54 10.93
C ILE A 74 3.93 -8.18 12.31
N ILE A 75 3.75 -9.47 12.36
CA ILE A 75 3.60 -10.21 13.62
C ILE A 75 4.83 -10.12 14.50
N THR A 76 6.02 -10.17 13.91
CA THR A 76 7.28 -10.09 14.66
C THR A 76 7.44 -8.76 15.38
N GLU A 77 6.87 -7.69 14.82
CA GLU A 77 6.92 -6.35 15.42
C GLU A 77 5.68 -6.06 16.27
N LYS A 78 4.66 -6.90 16.19
CA LYS A 78 3.35 -6.69 16.82
C LYS A 78 2.73 -5.36 16.42
N GLU A 79 2.93 -4.96 15.15
CA GLU A 79 2.48 -3.69 14.62
C GLU A 79 1.63 -3.88 13.36
N ARG A 80 0.66 -2.99 13.18
CA ARG A 80 -0.24 -2.98 12.03
C ARG A 80 0.01 -1.73 11.20
N PHE A 81 -0.07 -1.89 9.87
CA PHE A 81 0.25 -0.82 8.92
C PHE A 81 -0.85 -0.66 7.90
N LYS A 82 -1.02 0.58 7.43
CA LYS A 82 -1.81 0.84 6.24
C LYS A 82 -0.95 1.59 5.22
N THR A 83 -1.17 1.27 3.96
CA THR A 83 -0.47 1.86 2.83
C THR A 83 -1.48 2.07 1.71
N VAL A 84 -1.38 3.21 1.02
CA VAL A 84 -2.18 3.48 -0.16
C VAL A 84 -1.27 3.40 -1.38
N LEU A 85 -1.67 2.59 -2.36
CA LEU A 85 -0.96 2.46 -3.64
C LEU A 85 -1.84 2.96 -4.77
N ARG A 86 -1.25 3.73 -5.69
CA ARG A 86 -1.85 4.09 -6.96
C ARG A 86 -1.27 3.17 -8.03
N LEU A 87 -2.12 2.39 -8.67
CA LEU A 87 -1.70 1.47 -9.72
C LEU A 87 -1.75 2.17 -11.08
N VAL A 88 -0.75 1.91 -11.92
CA VAL A 88 -0.73 2.47 -13.27
C VAL A 88 -1.36 1.48 -14.25
N THR A 89 -2.13 2.04 -15.19
CA THR A 89 -2.87 1.28 -16.17
C THR A 89 -2.43 1.67 -17.59
N SER A 90 -3.01 1.04 -18.58
CA SER A 90 -2.73 1.38 -20.00
C SER A 90 -3.14 2.81 -20.36
N ALA A 91 -4.02 3.44 -19.56
CA ALA A 91 -4.45 4.82 -19.78
C ALA A 91 -3.44 5.85 -19.25
N ASP A 92 -2.49 5.43 -18.42
CA ASP A 92 -1.49 6.32 -17.86
C ASP A 92 -0.29 6.49 -18.79
N ASN A 93 0.53 7.51 -18.53
CA ASN A 93 1.77 7.72 -19.25
C ASN A 93 2.67 6.48 -19.12
N LYS A 94 3.31 6.09 -20.23
CA LYS A 94 4.15 4.88 -20.28
C LYS A 94 5.32 4.90 -19.31
N GLU A 95 5.76 6.07 -18.87
CA GLU A 95 6.89 6.20 -17.96
C GLU A 95 6.48 6.08 -16.49
N TYR A 96 5.19 6.12 -16.20
CA TYR A 96 4.71 6.04 -14.82
C TYR A 96 4.79 4.61 -14.30
N LYS A 97 5.00 4.50 -13.00
CA LYS A 97 5.00 3.23 -12.27
C LYS A 97 4.00 3.30 -11.13
N ASN A 98 3.64 2.16 -10.58
CA ASN A 98 2.81 2.14 -9.39
C ASN A 98 3.54 2.91 -8.29
N SER A 99 2.82 3.69 -7.52
CA SER A 99 3.44 4.53 -6.50
C SER A 99 2.78 4.38 -5.14
N ALA A 100 3.63 4.35 -4.11
CA ALA A 100 3.17 4.38 -2.73
C ALA A 100 2.87 5.83 -2.35
N ILE A 101 1.63 6.07 -1.93
CA ILE A 101 1.15 7.41 -1.59
C ILE A 101 1.29 7.67 -0.09
N THR A 102 0.97 6.68 0.74
CA THR A 102 1.08 6.77 2.19
C THR A 102 1.68 5.51 2.77
N PHE A 103 2.20 5.64 3.97
CA PHE A 103 2.68 4.52 4.76
C PHE A 103 2.62 4.95 6.23
N MET A 104 1.86 4.22 7.04
CA MET A 104 1.74 4.56 8.45
C MET A 104 1.36 3.36 9.31
N LYS A 105 1.88 3.38 10.54
CA LYS A 105 1.46 2.47 11.58
C LYS A 105 0.07 2.90 12.07
N ILE A 106 -0.79 1.92 12.33
CA ILE A 106 -2.13 2.17 12.88
C ILE A 106 -2.36 1.28 14.10
N ASP A 107 -3.27 1.71 14.97
CA ASP A 107 -3.63 0.91 16.12
C ASP A 107 -4.76 -0.08 15.80
N GLU A 108 -5.08 -0.93 16.74
CA GLU A 108 -6.13 -1.94 16.58
C GLU A 108 -7.49 -1.30 16.32
N LYS A 109 -7.77 -0.17 16.94
CA LYS A 109 -9.03 0.54 16.77
C LYS A 109 -9.22 0.99 15.33
N GLU A 110 -8.20 1.61 14.73
CA GLU A 110 -8.25 2.05 13.35
C GLU A 110 -8.31 0.86 12.39
N TRP A 111 -7.55 -0.19 12.66
CA TRP A 111 -7.59 -1.43 11.89
C TRP A 111 -9.02 -1.98 11.83
N ASN A 112 -9.65 -2.14 12.99
CA ASN A 112 -11.01 -2.68 13.06
C ASN A 112 -12.04 -1.74 12.43
N ARG A 113 -11.85 -0.42 12.58
CA ARG A 113 -12.73 0.57 11.95
C ARG A 113 -12.70 0.45 10.43
N LEU A 114 -11.52 0.33 9.86
CA LEU A 114 -11.37 0.20 8.39
C LEU A 114 -12.02 -1.09 7.89
N LEU A 115 -11.81 -2.19 8.59
CA LEU A 115 -12.40 -3.48 8.17
C LEU A 115 -13.92 -3.49 8.30
N ARG A 116 -14.47 -2.77 9.27
CA ARG A 116 -15.91 -2.73 9.51
C ARG A 116 -16.64 -1.78 8.56
N ASN A 117 -16.03 -0.63 8.24
CA ASN A 117 -16.71 0.45 7.52
C ASN A 117 -16.42 0.51 6.03
N LYS A 118 -15.48 -0.29 5.54
CA LYS A 118 -15.08 -0.27 4.13
C LYS A 118 -15.28 -1.64 3.50
N ARG A 119 -15.46 -1.63 2.17
CA ARG A 119 -15.59 -2.87 1.43
C ARG A 119 -14.23 -3.56 1.28
N ILE A 120 -14.16 -4.81 1.70
CA ILE A 120 -12.95 -5.63 1.58
C ILE A 120 -12.94 -6.28 0.20
N LEU A 121 -11.91 -6.00 -0.59
CA LEU A 121 -11.76 -6.54 -1.95
C LEU A 121 -10.87 -7.78 -1.98
N TYR A 122 -9.97 -7.91 -1.01
CA TYR A 122 -9.07 -9.05 -0.88
C TYR A 122 -8.81 -9.33 0.59
N LYS A 123 -8.81 -10.60 0.94
CA LYS A 123 -8.46 -11.07 2.28
C LYS A 123 -7.51 -12.26 2.13
N LYS A 124 -6.38 -12.18 2.77
CA LYS A 124 -5.41 -13.27 2.83
C LYS A 124 -6.02 -14.47 3.55
N GLU A 125 -5.84 -15.65 2.98
CA GLU A 125 -6.31 -16.90 3.60
C GLU A 125 -5.36 -17.44 4.65
#